data_d701ac09aee732028c706e4564c62821
#
_entry.id   d701ac09aee732028c706e4564c62821
#
_cell.length_a   1.000
_cell.length_b   1.000
_cell.length_c   1.000
_cell.angle_alpha   90.00
_cell.angle_beta   90.00
_cell.angle_gamma   90.00
#
_symmetry.space_group_name_H-M   'P 1'
#
loop_
_entity.id
_entity.type
_entity.pdbx_description
1 polymer ?
#
loop_
_entity_poly.entity_id
_entity_poly.type
_entity_poly.pdbx_seq_one_letter_code
_entity_poly.pdbx_strand_id
1 'polypeptide(L)' 'MCLAIPSRITKIENNMATIDVGGVQREASLLLLEDARVGDYVIVHAGFAIQKLDESAAQETLDLLREAIAAVEKSEPNQN' A
#
# COMPACT_ATOMS: atom_id res chain seq x y z
N MET A 1 -1.28 -13.18 -6.00
CA MET A 1 -2.41 -12.26 -6.20
C MET A 1 -1.98 -10.84 -5.90
N CYS A 2 -2.37 -9.92 -6.73
CA CYS A 2 -2.04 -8.53 -6.53
C CYS A 2 -3.15 -7.86 -5.75
N LEU A 3 -2.83 -7.32 -4.61
CA LEU A 3 -3.76 -6.49 -3.87
C LEU A 3 -3.29 -5.06 -4.04
N ALA A 4 -4.16 -4.22 -4.56
CA ALA A 4 -3.82 -2.82 -4.78
C ALA A 4 -3.90 -2.06 -3.47
N ILE A 5 -3.04 -2.40 -2.53
CA ILE A 5 -3.00 -1.76 -1.24
C ILE A 5 -1.96 -0.65 -1.27
N PRO A 6 -2.37 0.59 -1.00
CA PRO A 6 -1.39 1.68 -0.99
C PRO A 6 -0.32 1.45 0.07
N SER A 7 0.92 1.64 -0.31
CA SER A 7 2.07 1.46 0.56
C SER A 7 2.82 2.77 0.63
N ARG A 8 3.20 3.19 1.82
CA ARG A 8 3.88 4.46 2.00
C ARG A 8 5.39 4.27 1.93
N ILE A 9 6.05 5.11 1.13
CA ILE A 9 7.50 5.07 1.03
C ILE A 9 8.08 5.77 2.24
N THR A 10 8.93 5.08 3.00
CA THR A 10 9.58 5.65 4.17
C THR A 10 11.05 5.92 3.94
N LYS A 11 11.65 5.30 2.92
CA LYS A 11 13.06 5.50 2.61
C LYS A 11 13.30 5.13 1.16
N ILE A 12 14.21 5.83 0.51
CA ILE A 12 14.63 5.52 -0.86
C ILE A 12 16.14 5.47 -0.90
N GLU A 13 16.67 4.43 -1.52
CA GLU A 13 18.11 4.27 -1.65
C GLU A 13 18.39 3.47 -2.92
N ASN A 14 19.13 4.06 -3.85
CA ASN A 14 19.56 3.37 -5.09
C ASN A 14 18.38 2.75 -5.84
N ASN A 15 17.33 3.52 -6.05
CA ASN A 15 16.12 3.08 -6.77
C ASN A 15 15.36 1.98 -6.06
N MET A 16 15.68 1.73 -4.80
CA MET A 16 14.90 0.82 -3.97
C MET A 16 14.21 1.62 -2.89
N ALA A 17 12.94 1.37 -2.71
CA ALA A 17 12.16 2.04 -1.69
C ALA A 17 11.84 1.07 -0.57
N THR A 18 11.95 1.57 0.67
CA THR A 18 11.38 0.85 1.80
C THR A 18 9.96 1.35 1.95
N ILE A 19 9.02 0.43 1.96
CA ILE A 19 7.61 0.78 2.07
C ILE A 19 7.04 0.20 3.35
N ASP A 20 6.02 0.87 3.86
CA ASP A 20 5.32 0.44 5.06
C ASP A 20 3.89 0.08 4.67
N VAL A 21 3.49 -1.12 4.99
CA VAL A 21 2.14 -1.62 4.74
C VAL A 21 1.58 -2.08 6.07
N GLY A 22 0.79 -1.20 6.71
CA GLY A 22 0.16 -1.56 7.98
C GLY A 22 1.14 -1.94 9.07
N GLY A 23 2.29 -1.28 9.14
CA GLY A 23 3.31 -1.54 10.13
C GLY A 23 4.35 -2.56 9.71
N VAL A 24 4.16 -3.21 8.56
CA VAL A 24 5.12 -4.17 8.02
C VAL A 24 5.96 -3.48 6.97
N GLN A 25 7.28 -3.56 7.08
CA GLN A 25 8.17 -2.92 6.12
C GLN A 25 8.62 -3.92 5.08
N ARG A 26 8.64 -3.47 3.83
CA ARG A 26 9.11 -4.28 2.71
C ARG A 26 9.88 -3.39 1.76
N GLU A 27 10.54 -4.00 0.80
CA GLU A 27 11.29 -3.27 -0.22
C GLU A 27 10.58 -3.41 -1.55
N ALA A 28 10.64 -2.33 -2.33
CA ALA A 28 10.06 -2.31 -3.67
C ALA A 28 11.00 -1.56 -4.60
N SER A 29 11.08 -2.03 -5.84
CA SER A 29 11.91 -1.39 -6.85
C SER A 29 11.20 -0.18 -7.43
N LEU A 30 11.93 0.90 -7.64
CA LEU A 30 11.40 2.11 -8.26
C LEU A 30 11.79 2.22 -9.73
N LEU A 31 12.25 1.13 -10.34
CA LEU A 31 12.66 1.18 -11.74
C LEU A 31 11.55 1.62 -12.68
N LEU A 32 10.31 1.32 -12.33
CA LEU A 32 9.16 1.64 -13.17
C LEU A 32 8.48 2.94 -12.76
N LEU A 33 8.98 3.63 -11.75
CA LEU A 33 8.31 4.81 -11.22
C LEU A 33 9.37 5.82 -10.79
N GLU A 34 9.74 6.70 -11.69
CA GLU A 34 10.93 7.53 -11.51
C GLU A 34 10.75 8.70 -10.58
N ASP A 35 9.53 9.17 -10.39
CA ASP A 35 9.30 10.39 -9.63
C ASP A 35 8.78 10.15 -8.22
N ALA A 36 8.93 8.95 -7.71
CA ALA A 36 8.48 8.62 -6.36
C ALA A 36 9.42 9.23 -5.32
N ARG A 37 8.85 9.67 -4.21
CA ARG A 37 9.60 10.32 -3.12
C ARG A 37 9.17 9.74 -1.79
N VAL A 38 10.02 9.95 -0.78
CA VAL A 38 9.67 9.57 0.58
C VAL A 38 8.39 10.30 0.98
N GLY A 39 7.46 9.56 1.56
CA GLY A 39 6.15 10.08 1.93
C GLY A 39 5.06 9.79 0.92
N ASP A 40 5.44 9.42 -0.30
CA ASP A 40 4.45 9.09 -1.33
C ASP A 40 3.83 7.73 -1.06
N TYR A 41 2.60 7.57 -1.52
CA TYR A 41 1.93 6.28 -1.53
C TYR A 41 2.02 5.69 -2.91
N VAL A 42 2.33 4.40 -2.98
CA VAL A 42 2.46 3.71 -4.26
C VAL A 42 1.75 2.37 -4.19
N ILE A 43 1.38 1.87 -5.36
CA ILE A 43 0.88 0.51 -5.51
C ILE A 43 2.06 -0.36 -5.89
N VAL A 44 2.22 -1.48 -5.20
CA VAL A 44 3.33 -2.39 -5.44
C VAL A 44 2.79 -3.72 -5.92
N HIS A 45 3.41 -4.25 -6.96
CA HIS A 45 3.05 -5.55 -7.50
C HIS A 45 4.34 -6.28 -7.85
N ALA A 46 4.49 -7.50 -7.35
CA ALA A 46 5.65 -8.34 -7.62
C ALA A 46 6.97 -7.64 -7.27
N GLY A 47 6.96 -6.81 -6.24
CA GLY A 47 8.18 -6.14 -5.80
C GLY A 47 8.49 -4.85 -6.53
N PHE A 48 7.63 -4.41 -7.46
CA PHE A 48 7.82 -3.16 -8.20
C PHE A 48 6.75 -2.15 -7.83
N ALA A 49 7.17 -0.91 -7.58
CA ALA A 49 6.22 0.18 -7.45
C ALA A 49 5.76 0.55 -8.85
N ILE A 50 4.47 0.47 -9.11
CA ILE A 50 3.96 0.65 -10.47
C ILE A 50 3.09 1.88 -10.64
N GLN A 51 2.65 2.50 -9.56
CA GLN A 51 1.77 3.65 -9.66
C GLN A 51 1.87 4.47 -8.38
N LYS A 52 1.94 5.79 -8.54
CA LYS A 52 1.94 6.71 -7.42
C LYS A 52 0.52 7.21 -7.19
N LEU A 53 0.11 7.31 -5.94
CA LEU A 53 -1.20 7.78 -5.56
C LEU A 53 -1.09 9.07 -4.78
N ASP A 54 -2.11 9.91 -4.87
CA ASP A 54 -2.23 11.04 -3.97
C ASP A 54 -2.45 10.54 -2.56
N GLU A 55 -1.96 11.29 -1.60
CA GLU A 55 -2.10 10.90 -0.20
C GLU A 55 -3.57 10.75 0.19
N SER A 56 -4.42 11.68 -0.27
CA SER A 56 -5.84 11.60 0.08
C SER A 56 -6.50 10.39 -0.54
N ALA A 57 -6.14 10.05 -1.79
CA ALA A 57 -6.71 8.88 -2.45
C ALA A 57 -6.27 7.61 -1.74
N ALA A 58 -5.01 7.56 -1.34
CA ALA A 58 -4.49 6.40 -0.62
C ALA A 58 -5.19 6.23 0.72
N GLN A 59 -5.41 7.33 1.43
CA GLN A 59 -6.08 7.29 2.71
C GLN A 59 -7.52 6.81 2.57
N GLU A 60 -8.21 7.27 1.54
CA GLU A 60 -9.57 6.79 1.29
C GLU A 60 -9.60 5.29 1.02
N THR A 61 -8.66 4.81 0.23
CA THR A 61 -8.58 3.39 -0.07
C THR A 61 -8.33 2.58 1.19
N LEU A 62 -7.41 3.04 2.02
CA LEU A 62 -7.10 2.36 3.27
C LEU A 62 -8.30 2.36 4.21
N ASP A 63 -9.03 3.48 4.27
CA ASP A 63 -10.21 3.57 5.10
C ASP A 63 -11.30 2.62 4.64
N LEU A 64 -11.51 2.53 3.32
CA LEU A 64 -12.49 1.60 2.78
C LEU A 64 -12.13 0.15 3.07
N LEU A 65 -10.86 -0.19 2.96
CA LEU A 65 -10.41 -1.54 3.30
C LEU A 65 -10.65 -1.85 4.76
N ARG A 66 -10.37 -0.86 5.61
CA ARG A 66 -10.56 -1.03 7.05
C ARG A 66 -12.02 -1.25 7.37
N GLU A 67 -12.91 -0.48 6.73
CA GLU A 67 -14.35 -0.65 6.92
C GLU A 67 -14.84 -2.00 6.42
N ALA A 68 -14.32 -2.44 5.29
CA ALA A 68 -14.72 -3.73 4.73
C ALA A 68 -14.32 -4.87 5.66
N ILE A 69 -13.12 -4.81 6.23
CA ILE A 69 -12.67 -5.83 7.17
C ILE A 69 -13.53 -5.82 8.43
N ALA A 70 -13.83 -4.63 8.94
CA ALA A 70 -14.66 -4.52 10.13
C ALA A 70 -16.06 -5.07 9.88
N ALA A 71 -16.63 -4.81 8.70
CA ALA A 71 -17.95 -5.32 8.37
C ALA A 71 -17.96 -6.84 8.28
N VAL A 72 -16.92 -7.41 7.71
CA VAL A 72 -16.80 -8.86 7.63
C VAL A 72 -16.69 -9.46 9.03
N GLU A 73 -15.90 -8.86 9.89
CA GLU A 73 -15.73 -9.36 11.24
C GLU A 73 -17.03 -9.29 12.04
N LYS A 74 -17.82 -8.23 11.82
CA LYS A 74 -19.08 -8.10 12.54
C LYS A 74 -20.14 -9.03 12.03
N SER A 75 -20.21 -9.22 10.73
CA SER A 75 -21.28 -10.01 10.14
C SER A 75 -20.97 -11.48 10.10
N GLU A 76 -19.78 -11.83 10.47
CA GLU A 76 -19.38 -13.19 10.43
C GLU A 76 -20.06 -13.98 11.48
N PRO A 77 -20.78 -14.67 11.45
CA PRO A 77 -21.43 -15.30 12.54
C PRO A 77 -21.04 -16.72 12.68
N ASN A 78 -20.66 -16.33 12.44
CA ASN A 78 -20.62 -17.03 12.55
C ASN A 78 -20.94 -17.81 12.17
N GLN A 79 -20.60 -17.81 11.69
CA GLN A 79 -20.81 -18.30 11.32
C GLN A 79 -20.92 -19.09 11.39
N ASN A 80 -20.91 -19.48 11.46
CA ASN A 80 -21.02 -20.35 11.65
C ASN A 80 -21.03 -20.81 11.55
#